data_95a27c704340dba640dd6bab255118c3
#
_entry.id   95a27c704340dba640dd6bab255118c3
#
_cell.length_a   1.000
_cell.length_b   1.000
_cell.length_c   1.000
_cell.angle_alpha   90.00
_cell.angle_beta   90.00
_cell.angle_gamma   90.00
#
_symmetry.space_group_name_H-M   'P 1'
#
loop_
_entity.id
_entity.type
_entity.pdbx_description
1 polymer ?
#
loop_
_entity_poly.entity_id
_entity_poly.type
_entity_poly.pdbx_seq_one_letter_code
_entity_poly.pdbx_strand_id
1 'polypeptide(L)'
;MEKRCRTVVSLWVILNPPDYRKNTLNLYSLHETQMVGDFEEKEEDYDLITVGMICLGDTEDENCKGLIKMLSILLSSEMEVEDKKRRLSDEFEIAMTKEMESEALNMCDYSKMVEDRGIIKGVLNSIKNLMETTGMDIEQAMNALKVPEKDRQMYISKIGQ
;
A
#
# COMPACT_ATOMS: atom_id res chain seq x y z
N MET A 1 8.44 -42.42 -9.75
CA MET A 1 8.32 -41.09 -10.35
C MET A 1 7.94 -40.15 -9.21
N GLU A 2 8.93 -39.50 -8.59
CA GLU A 2 8.69 -38.57 -7.50
C GLU A 2 7.86 -37.38 -8.03
N LYS A 3 6.63 -37.26 -7.57
CA LYS A 3 5.87 -36.02 -7.73
C LYS A 3 6.53 -34.98 -6.83
N ARG A 4 7.34 -34.09 -7.38
CA ARG A 4 7.75 -32.89 -6.68
C ARG A 4 6.50 -31.99 -6.56
N CYS A 5 5.83 -32.02 -5.42
CA CYS A 5 4.88 -31.00 -5.07
C CYS A 5 5.64 -29.65 -5.02
N ARG A 6 5.12 -28.63 -5.72
CA ARG A 6 5.71 -27.28 -5.73
C ARG A 6 4.96 -26.45 -4.72
N THR A 7 5.64 -26.06 -3.67
CA THR A 7 5.12 -25.08 -2.72
C THR A 7 5.07 -23.69 -3.39
N VAL A 8 3.95 -23.01 -3.25
CA VAL A 8 3.77 -21.64 -3.71
C VAL A 8 3.94 -20.71 -2.52
N VAL A 9 4.90 -19.78 -2.60
CA VAL A 9 5.07 -18.71 -1.61
C VAL A 9 4.56 -17.42 -2.24
N SER A 10 3.54 -16.83 -1.62
CA SER A 10 2.99 -15.52 -2.01
C SER A 10 3.38 -14.48 -0.97
N LEU A 11 4.10 -13.43 -1.38
CA LEU A 11 4.53 -12.36 -0.48
C LEU A 11 3.77 -11.07 -0.81
N TRP A 12 3.12 -10.50 0.19
CA TRP A 12 2.34 -9.29 0.08
C TRP A 12 2.95 -8.20 0.94
N VAL A 13 3.25 -7.05 0.33
CA VAL A 13 3.74 -5.87 1.03
C VAL A 13 2.62 -4.82 1.06
N ILE A 14 2.14 -4.48 2.25
CA ILE A 14 1.07 -3.53 2.48
C ILE A 14 1.71 -2.21 2.90
N LEU A 15 1.64 -1.20 2.04
CA LEU A 15 2.29 0.10 2.25
C LEU A 15 1.57 0.93 3.32
N ASN A 16 0.24 0.95 3.29
CA ASN A 16 -0.61 1.72 4.21
C ASN A 16 -1.57 0.80 4.97
N PRO A 17 -1.07 -0.03 5.90
CA PRO A 17 -1.93 -0.87 6.72
C PRO A 17 -2.65 -0.03 7.78
N PRO A 18 -3.78 -0.53 8.34
CA PRO A 18 -4.38 0.06 9.53
C PRO A 18 -3.36 0.13 10.69
N ASP A 19 -3.50 1.11 11.58
CA ASP A 19 -2.52 1.36 12.66
C ASP A 19 -2.21 0.13 13.49
N TYR A 20 -3.21 -0.69 13.83
CA TYR A 20 -3.05 -1.91 14.62
C TYR A 20 -2.26 -3.03 13.91
N ARG A 21 -1.98 -2.88 12.61
CA ARG A 21 -1.19 -3.85 11.82
C ARG A 21 0.16 -3.34 11.39
N LYS A 22 0.48 -2.09 11.65
CA LYS A 22 1.79 -1.51 11.30
C LYS A 22 2.93 -2.29 11.94
N ASN A 23 4.06 -2.33 11.25
CA ASN A 23 5.30 -2.96 11.71
C ASN A 23 5.16 -4.46 12.03
N THR A 24 4.33 -5.18 11.25
CA THR A 24 4.14 -6.62 11.42
C THR A 24 4.55 -7.42 10.19
N LEU A 25 5.04 -8.63 10.44
CA LEU A 25 5.23 -9.68 9.45
C LEU A 25 4.49 -10.93 9.93
N ASN A 26 3.52 -11.38 9.17
CA ASN A 26 2.75 -12.57 9.46
C ASN A 26 2.90 -13.59 8.34
N LEU A 27 3.06 -14.85 8.70
CA LEU A 27 3.02 -15.99 7.78
C LEU A 27 1.74 -16.77 8.01
N TYR A 28 1.13 -17.18 6.91
CA TYR A 28 -0.08 -18.00 6.90
C TYR A 28 0.23 -19.27 6.11
N SER A 29 -0.05 -20.41 6.70
CA SER A 29 0.12 -21.74 6.11
C SER A 29 -1.14 -22.56 6.34
N LEU A 30 -1.29 -23.66 5.62
CA LEU A 30 -2.39 -24.59 5.84
C LEU A 30 -2.03 -25.53 7.01
N HIS A 31 -3.03 -25.87 7.79
CA HIS A 31 -2.90 -26.82 8.88
C HIS A 31 -4.01 -27.85 8.81
N GLU A 32 -3.67 -29.14 8.94
CA GLU A 32 -4.65 -30.20 9.04
C GLU A 32 -5.21 -30.25 10.46
N THR A 33 -6.53 -30.40 10.57
CA THR A 33 -7.20 -30.73 11.81
C THR A 33 -8.00 -32.00 11.63
N GLN A 34 -7.57 -33.06 12.27
CA GLN A 34 -8.26 -34.36 12.24
C GLN A 34 -9.61 -34.27 12.92
N MET A 35 -10.68 -34.49 12.15
CA MET A 35 -12.06 -34.40 12.66
C MET A 35 -12.67 -35.77 12.95
N VAL A 36 -12.35 -36.79 12.15
CA VAL A 36 -12.85 -38.18 12.28
C VAL A 36 -11.82 -39.14 11.71
N GLY A 37 -11.61 -40.26 12.39
CA GLY A 37 -10.66 -41.30 11.99
C GLY A 37 -9.24 -41.07 12.51
N ASP A 38 -8.31 -41.95 12.13
CA ASP A 38 -6.92 -41.95 12.63
C ASP A 38 -5.89 -41.76 11.51
N PHE A 39 -6.28 -41.12 10.39
CA PHE A 39 -5.38 -40.83 9.29
C PHE A 39 -4.85 -39.39 9.40
N GLU A 40 -3.55 -39.24 9.27
CA GLU A 40 -2.85 -37.97 9.26
C GLU A 40 -2.04 -37.89 7.95
N GLU A 41 -2.27 -36.81 7.16
CA GLU A 41 -1.53 -36.60 5.92
C GLU A 41 -0.17 -35.96 6.23
N LYS A 42 0.81 -36.17 5.38
CA LYS A 42 2.10 -35.49 5.53
C LYS A 42 1.97 -34.03 5.17
N GLU A 43 2.55 -33.14 5.98
CA GLU A 43 2.54 -31.70 5.76
C GLU A 43 3.02 -31.30 4.36
N GLU A 44 4.04 -32.00 3.82
CA GLU A 44 4.57 -31.80 2.46
C GLU A 44 3.57 -32.08 1.33
N ASP A 45 2.48 -32.77 1.61
CA ASP A 45 1.46 -33.14 0.63
C ASP A 45 0.27 -32.18 0.61
N TYR A 46 0.01 -31.42 1.70
CA TYR A 46 -1.11 -30.49 1.79
C TYR A 46 -0.73 -29.02 2.06
N ASP A 47 0.38 -28.72 2.77
CA ASP A 47 0.82 -27.34 2.99
C ASP A 47 1.64 -26.81 1.79
N LEU A 48 0.94 -26.65 0.68
CA LEU A 48 1.54 -26.24 -0.59
C LEU A 48 1.47 -24.72 -0.84
N ILE A 49 0.89 -23.95 0.07
CA ILE A 49 0.70 -22.51 -0.06
C ILE A 49 1.09 -21.80 1.22
N THR A 50 2.11 -20.96 1.15
CA THR A 50 2.47 -20.05 2.24
C THR A 50 2.22 -18.61 1.81
N VAL A 51 1.50 -17.85 2.60
CA VAL A 51 1.28 -16.41 2.36
C VAL A 51 2.02 -15.61 3.42
N GLY A 52 2.98 -14.79 2.97
CA GLY A 52 3.66 -13.81 3.81
C GLY A 52 2.99 -12.44 3.66
N MET A 53 2.64 -11.80 4.76
CA MET A 53 2.07 -10.45 4.77
C MET A 53 2.97 -9.53 5.58
N ILE A 54 3.61 -8.57 4.91
CA ILE A 54 4.46 -7.55 5.49
C ILE A 54 3.65 -6.25 5.52
N CYS A 55 3.38 -5.75 6.72
CA CYS A 55 2.69 -4.48 6.92
C CYS A 55 3.72 -3.43 7.32
N LEU A 56 3.97 -2.47 6.44
CA LEU A 56 4.91 -1.39 6.69
C LEU A 56 4.35 -0.40 7.72
N GLY A 57 5.21 0.42 8.28
CA GLY A 57 4.84 1.40 9.28
C GLY A 57 5.70 2.64 9.22
N ASP A 58 5.59 3.48 10.25
CA ASP A 58 6.42 4.66 10.40
C ASP A 58 7.86 4.25 10.71
N THR A 59 8.79 4.80 9.95
CA THR A 59 10.24 4.54 10.11
C THR A 59 10.81 5.08 11.42
N GLU A 60 10.10 5.99 12.08
CA GLU A 60 10.48 6.57 13.38
C GLU A 60 9.89 5.81 14.57
N ASP A 61 9.01 4.83 14.33
CA ASP A 61 8.48 3.96 15.39
C ASP A 61 9.58 3.02 15.90
N GLU A 62 9.73 2.91 17.21
CA GLU A 62 10.70 2.04 17.87
C GLU A 62 10.54 0.56 17.50
N ASN A 63 9.34 0.13 17.11
CA ASN A 63 9.05 -1.22 16.68
C ASN A 63 9.38 -1.46 15.18
N CYS A 64 9.63 -0.40 14.42
CA CYS A 64 10.02 -0.48 13.02
C CYS A 64 11.51 -0.80 12.90
N LYS A 65 11.87 -2.08 12.79
CA LYS A 65 13.27 -2.55 12.78
C LYS A 65 13.55 -3.52 11.64
N GLY A 66 14.83 -3.73 11.35
CA GLY A 66 15.31 -4.72 10.39
C GLY A 66 14.68 -4.57 9.01
N LEU A 67 14.21 -5.70 8.44
CA LEU A 67 13.64 -5.75 7.10
C LEU A 67 12.44 -4.81 6.93
N ILE A 68 11.57 -4.71 7.94
CA ILE A 68 10.38 -3.85 7.86
C ILE A 68 10.80 -2.38 7.73
N LYS A 69 11.75 -1.92 8.55
CA LYS A 69 12.26 -0.56 8.48
C LYS A 69 12.93 -0.26 7.14
N MET A 70 13.76 -1.18 6.68
CA MET A 70 14.42 -1.07 5.38
C MET A 70 13.39 -0.91 4.24
N LEU A 71 12.37 -1.76 4.21
CA LEU A 71 11.30 -1.68 3.22
C LEU A 71 10.46 -0.41 3.37
N SER A 72 10.18 0.03 4.62
CA SER A 72 9.45 1.28 4.86
C SER A 72 10.21 2.50 4.34
N ILE A 73 11.54 2.54 4.48
CA ILE A 73 12.38 3.59 3.88
C ILE A 73 12.34 3.51 2.35
N LEU A 74 12.61 2.33 1.80
CA LEU A 74 12.72 2.14 0.35
C LEU A 74 11.42 2.46 -0.36
N LEU A 75 10.28 1.99 0.17
CA LEU A 75 8.97 2.08 -0.45
C LEU A 75 8.13 3.29 0.03
N SER A 76 8.68 4.16 0.86
CA SER A 76 8.01 5.40 1.26
C SER A 76 7.70 6.27 0.03
N SER A 77 6.48 6.77 -0.09
CA SER A 77 6.12 7.77 -1.11
C SER A 77 6.37 9.22 -0.67
N GLU A 78 6.59 9.43 0.63
CA GLU A 78 6.74 10.76 1.22
C GLU A 78 8.21 11.17 1.40
N MET A 79 9.11 10.18 1.47
CA MET A 79 10.53 10.42 1.70
C MET A 79 11.27 10.76 0.40
N GLU A 80 12.05 11.83 0.40
CA GLU A 80 12.89 12.21 -0.73
C GLU A 80 13.99 11.17 -1.01
N VAL A 81 14.35 11.01 -2.29
CA VAL A 81 15.29 9.95 -2.72
C VAL A 81 16.66 10.09 -2.04
N GLU A 82 17.15 11.31 -1.84
CA GLU A 82 18.42 11.55 -1.16
C GLU A 82 18.38 11.12 0.33
N ASP A 83 17.25 11.32 1.00
CA ASP A 83 17.07 10.86 2.38
C ASP A 83 16.97 9.33 2.45
N LYS A 84 16.28 8.70 1.50
CA LYS A 84 16.26 7.22 1.38
C LYS A 84 17.68 6.67 1.21
N LYS A 85 18.43 7.25 0.29
CA LYS A 85 19.80 6.86 -0.02
C LYS A 85 20.70 6.96 1.21
N ARG A 86 20.65 8.10 1.90
CA ARG A 86 21.41 8.32 3.13
C ARG A 86 21.04 7.27 4.20
N ARG A 87 19.76 7.11 4.51
CA ARG A 87 19.29 6.19 5.55
C ARG A 87 19.57 4.72 5.23
N LEU A 88 19.42 4.29 3.97
CA LEU A 88 19.76 2.94 3.55
C LEU A 88 21.25 2.67 3.67
N SER A 89 22.11 3.67 3.36
CA SER A 89 23.55 3.56 3.53
C SER A 89 23.95 3.51 5.00
N ASP A 90 23.42 4.43 5.82
CA ASP A 90 23.87 4.61 7.21
C ASP A 90 23.34 3.50 8.14
N GLU A 91 22.08 3.05 7.92
CA GLU A 91 21.44 2.11 8.82
C GLU A 91 21.57 0.64 8.36
N PHE A 92 21.75 0.40 7.06
CA PHE A 92 21.72 -0.95 6.47
C PHE A 92 22.95 -1.29 5.61
N GLU A 93 23.90 -0.36 5.45
CA GLU A 93 25.08 -0.53 4.59
C GLU A 93 24.71 -0.80 3.11
N ILE A 94 23.54 -0.33 2.67
CA ILE A 94 23.04 -0.52 1.31
C ILE A 94 23.31 0.73 0.49
N ALA A 95 24.16 0.59 -0.53
CA ALA A 95 24.39 1.63 -1.53
C ALA A 95 23.30 1.53 -2.62
N MET A 96 22.47 2.57 -2.77
CA MET A 96 21.52 2.62 -3.89
C MET A 96 22.25 2.80 -5.22
N THR A 97 21.94 1.94 -6.19
CA THR A 97 22.40 2.13 -7.57
C THR A 97 21.54 3.17 -8.28
N LYS A 98 22.01 3.66 -9.43
CA LYS A 98 21.23 4.61 -10.26
C LYS A 98 19.90 4.03 -10.71
N GLU A 99 19.87 2.73 -10.97
CA GLU A 99 18.65 2.01 -11.33
C GLU A 99 17.66 2.00 -10.16
N MET A 100 18.12 1.70 -8.94
CA MET A 100 17.28 1.76 -7.73
C MET A 100 16.77 3.18 -7.44
N GLU A 101 17.60 4.20 -7.66
CA GLU A 101 17.17 5.60 -7.51
C GLU A 101 16.05 5.93 -8.51
N SER A 102 16.20 5.53 -9.78
CA SER A 102 15.19 5.74 -10.81
C SER A 102 13.88 5.03 -10.50
N GLU A 103 13.93 3.77 -10.05
CA GLU A 103 12.74 3.01 -9.66
C GLU A 103 12.06 3.60 -8.42
N ALA A 104 12.83 4.08 -7.43
CA ALA A 104 12.27 4.73 -6.26
C ALA A 104 11.54 6.03 -6.61
N LEU A 105 12.06 6.82 -7.56
CA LEU A 105 11.38 8.01 -8.10
C LEU A 105 10.06 7.64 -8.79
N ASN A 106 10.11 6.64 -9.68
CA ASN A 106 8.92 6.18 -10.41
C ASN A 106 7.82 5.68 -9.44
N MET A 107 8.20 4.98 -8.38
CA MET A 107 7.24 4.51 -7.35
C MET A 107 6.60 5.66 -6.58
N CYS A 108 7.38 6.68 -6.20
CA CYS A 108 6.86 7.86 -5.52
C CYS A 108 5.87 8.62 -6.41
N ASP A 109 6.22 8.84 -7.68
CA ASP A 109 5.37 9.54 -8.64
C ASP A 109 4.07 8.77 -8.91
N TYR A 110 4.16 7.43 -9.05
CA TYR A 110 2.99 6.60 -9.26
C TYR A 110 2.05 6.59 -8.06
N SER A 111 2.59 6.48 -6.84
CA SER A 111 1.80 6.50 -5.60
C SER A 111 1.07 7.84 -5.43
N LYS A 112 1.77 8.96 -5.63
CA LYS A 112 1.16 10.31 -5.61
C LYS A 112 0.07 10.44 -6.67
N MET A 113 0.31 9.95 -7.89
CA MET A 113 -0.67 10.02 -8.97
C MET A 113 -1.94 9.21 -8.65
N VAL A 114 -1.82 8.04 -8.00
CA VAL A 114 -2.98 7.21 -7.60
C VAL A 114 -3.75 7.88 -6.48
N GLU A 115 -3.05 8.45 -5.49
CA GLU A 115 -3.66 9.19 -4.37
C GLU A 115 -4.41 10.42 -4.88
N ASP A 116 -3.79 11.25 -5.70
CA ASP A 116 -4.39 12.45 -6.31
C ASP A 116 -5.65 12.10 -7.10
N ARG A 117 -5.60 11.02 -7.90
CA ARG A 117 -6.79 10.53 -8.63
C ARG A 117 -7.90 10.09 -7.68
N GLY A 118 -7.55 9.43 -6.56
CA GLY A 118 -8.50 9.03 -5.54
C GLY A 118 -9.19 10.22 -4.88
N ILE A 119 -8.42 11.23 -4.49
CA ILE A 119 -8.91 12.49 -3.89
C ILE A 119 -9.82 13.23 -4.87
N ILE A 120 -9.35 13.43 -6.11
CA ILE A 120 -10.14 14.10 -7.16
C ILE A 120 -11.47 13.39 -7.38
N LYS A 121 -11.47 12.06 -7.49
CA LYS A 121 -12.69 11.26 -7.67
C LYS A 121 -13.63 11.38 -6.47
N GLY A 122 -13.09 11.35 -5.26
CA GLY A 122 -13.86 11.52 -4.03
C GLY A 122 -14.56 12.87 -3.96
N VAL A 123 -13.83 13.96 -4.22
CA VAL A 123 -14.38 15.32 -4.24
C VAL A 123 -15.43 15.49 -5.35
N LEU A 124 -15.17 14.97 -6.56
CA LEU A 124 -16.16 15.00 -7.67
C LEU A 124 -17.46 14.31 -7.27
N ASN A 125 -17.39 13.13 -6.67
CA ASN A 125 -18.59 12.42 -6.21
C ASN A 125 -19.33 13.22 -5.12
N SER A 126 -18.61 13.84 -4.20
CA SER A 126 -19.20 14.66 -3.15
C SER A 126 -19.91 15.90 -3.71
N ILE A 127 -19.33 16.58 -4.71
CA ILE A 127 -19.95 17.70 -5.41
C ILE A 127 -21.25 17.23 -6.09
N LYS A 128 -21.19 16.14 -6.88
CA LYS A 128 -22.37 15.58 -7.58
C LYS A 128 -23.48 15.21 -6.59
N ASN A 129 -23.14 14.52 -5.52
CA ASN A 129 -24.11 14.13 -4.50
C ASN A 129 -24.80 15.34 -3.84
N LEU A 130 -24.04 16.41 -3.53
CA LEU A 130 -24.63 17.64 -2.99
C LEU A 130 -25.56 18.32 -3.99
N MET A 131 -25.16 18.44 -5.25
CA MET A 131 -26.01 19.00 -6.31
C MET A 131 -27.32 18.20 -6.46
N GLU A 132 -27.24 16.86 -6.47
CA GLU A 132 -28.41 15.99 -6.62
C GLU A 132 -29.35 16.00 -5.39
N THR A 133 -28.77 15.99 -4.18
CA THR A 133 -29.56 15.87 -2.95
C THR A 133 -30.12 17.17 -2.43
N THR A 134 -29.45 18.31 -2.70
CA THR A 134 -29.82 19.62 -2.16
C THR A 134 -30.31 20.59 -3.20
N GLY A 135 -30.14 20.29 -4.50
CA GLY A 135 -30.44 21.21 -5.60
C GLY A 135 -29.45 22.39 -5.72
N MET A 136 -28.31 22.32 -5.06
CA MET A 136 -27.25 23.34 -5.15
C MET A 136 -26.65 23.33 -6.57
N ASP A 137 -26.25 24.50 -7.03
CA ASP A 137 -25.38 24.58 -8.21
C ASP A 137 -23.95 24.16 -7.89
N ILE A 138 -23.12 24.01 -8.91
CA ILE A 138 -21.74 23.50 -8.77
C ILE A 138 -20.88 24.41 -7.87
N GLU A 139 -21.07 25.75 -7.96
CA GLU A 139 -20.30 26.69 -7.17
C GLU A 139 -20.71 26.65 -5.69
N GLN A 140 -22.01 26.56 -5.42
CA GLN A 140 -22.53 26.39 -4.06
C GLN A 140 -22.04 25.09 -3.43
N ALA A 141 -22.06 23.99 -4.18
CA ALA A 141 -21.57 22.70 -3.71
C ALA A 141 -20.05 22.74 -3.40
N MET A 142 -19.24 23.34 -4.28
CA MET A 142 -17.81 23.53 -4.06
C MET A 142 -17.51 24.43 -2.85
N ASN A 143 -18.32 25.48 -2.63
CA ASN A 143 -18.20 26.32 -1.45
C ASN A 143 -18.53 25.56 -0.16
N ALA A 144 -19.60 24.78 -0.16
CA ALA A 144 -19.98 23.95 0.99
C ALA A 144 -18.90 22.91 1.36
N LEU A 145 -18.22 22.35 0.36
CA LEU A 145 -17.10 21.42 0.52
C LEU A 145 -15.76 22.11 0.77
N LYS A 146 -15.72 23.45 0.79
CA LYS A 146 -14.50 24.26 0.96
C LYS A 146 -13.40 23.92 -0.06
N VAL A 147 -13.80 23.63 -1.31
CA VAL A 147 -12.85 23.36 -2.38
C VAL A 147 -11.99 24.61 -2.65
N PRO A 148 -10.64 24.48 -2.65
CA PRO A 148 -9.75 25.61 -2.92
C PRO A 148 -9.98 26.21 -4.30
N GLU A 149 -9.89 27.53 -4.42
CA GLU A 149 -10.15 28.25 -5.69
C GLU A 149 -9.27 27.75 -6.86
N LYS A 150 -8.02 27.45 -6.59
CA LYS A 150 -7.05 26.93 -7.58
C LYS A 150 -7.50 25.63 -8.24
N ASP A 151 -8.32 24.82 -7.56
CA ASP A 151 -8.70 23.48 -8.01
C ASP A 151 -10.11 23.49 -8.67
N ARG A 152 -10.91 24.56 -8.49
CA ARG A 152 -12.32 24.63 -8.95
C ARG A 152 -12.47 24.44 -10.46
N GLN A 153 -11.64 25.08 -11.25
CA GLN A 153 -11.70 24.98 -12.71
C GLN A 153 -11.53 23.53 -13.20
N MET A 154 -10.67 22.77 -12.54
CA MET A 154 -10.47 21.35 -12.85
C MET A 154 -11.75 20.54 -12.56
N TYR A 155 -12.43 20.80 -11.43
CA TYR A 155 -13.68 20.09 -11.10
C TYR A 155 -14.83 20.48 -12.02
N ILE A 156 -14.98 21.75 -12.37
CA ILE A 156 -15.99 22.22 -13.33
C ILE A 156 -15.82 21.51 -14.67
N SER A 157 -14.60 21.42 -15.19
CA SER A 157 -14.31 20.77 -16.46
C SER A 157 -14.62 19.27 -16.47
N LYS A 158 -14.50 18.59 -15.31
CA LYS A 158 -14.74 17.15 -15.17
C LYS A 158 -16.21 16.79 -14.89
N ILE A 159 -17.01 17.73 -14.40
CA ILE A 159 -18.46 17.53 -14.15
C ILE A 159 -19.25 17.76 -15.42
N GLY A 160 -18.77 18.64 -16.31
CA GLY A 160 -19.43 18.95 -17.60
C GLY A 160 -19.20 17.91 -18.71
N GLN A 161 -18.44 16.85 -18.43
CA GLN A 161 -18.25 15.71 -19.34
C GLN A 161 -19.13 14.53 -18.93
#